data_f0eb4154429c92eb5a35c37beff40b92
#
_entry.id   f0eb4154429c92eb5a35c37beff40b92
#
_cell.length_a   1.000
_cell.length_b   1.000
_cell.length_c   1.000
_cell.angle_alpha   90.00
_cell.angle_beta   90.00
_cell.angle_gamma   90.00
#
_symmetry.space_group_name_H-M   'P 1'
#
loop_
_entity.id
_entity.type
_entity.pdbx_description
1 polymer ?
#
loop_
_entity_poly.entity_id
_entity_poly.type
_entity_poly.pdbx_seq_one_letter_code
_entity_poly.pdbx_strand_id
1 'polypeptide(L)'
;REYTMNYFELEPEENTFSNIVVDLTHRCNMECANCYIPNRDVPDLDKEKLYDALARLPARSYIRLIGAEPTMRQDLPEIITRVRKLGHRPSVTTNGVKLAQKSYVKKLKDAGLRLLLISMNGADDNDIYKILDEGKWATVKVRALNNIFAERLPINTGTIIAKGVNESTLKRQIDLFAEKALENDINFDTVKPYSRITPVLRMKSVGAIGRYMENSSYTMD
;
A
#
# COMPACT_ATOMS: atom_id res chain seq x y z
N ARG A 1 -4.48 -25.32 16.60
CA ARG A 1 -4.29 -25.84 15.21
C ARG A 1 -3.06 -25.18 14.66
N GLU A 2 -1.98 -25.93 14.49
CA GLU A 2 -0.83 -25.49 13.70
C GLU A 2 -1.29 -25.25 12.27
N TYR A 3 -1.24 -24.02 11.83
CA TYR A 3 -1.37 -23.70 10.40
C TYR A 3 -0.05 -24.04 9.75
N THR A 4 0.08 -25.21 9.20
CA THR A 4 1.10 -25.50 8.20
C THR A 4 0.78 -24.69 6.97
N MET A 5 1.46 -23.56 6.78
CA MET A 5 1.46 -22.89 5.48
C MET A 5 2.16 -23.81 4.48
N ASN A 6 1.42 -24.32 3.51
CA ASN A 6 2.02 -25.00 2.39
C ASN A 6 2.73 -23.96 1.53
N TYR A 7 4.05 -23.91 1.63
CA TYR A 7 4.87 -23.15 0.68
C TYR A 7 4.99 -23.98 -0.58
N PHE A 8 4.64 -23.38 -1.71
CA PHE A 8 4.94 -23.94 -3.01
C PHE A 8 6.21 -23.28 -3.52
N GLU A 9 7.23 -24.07 -3.79
CA GLU A 9 8.41 -23.63 -4.52
C GLU A 9 8.16 -23.85 -5.99
N LEU A 10 8.13 -22.78 -6.77
CA LEU A 10 8.00 -22.80 -8.22
C LEU A 10 9.18 -22.04 -8.82
N GLU A 11 9.75 -22.58 -9.86
CA GLU A 11 10.67 -21.79 -10.67
C GLU A 11 9.88 -20.66 -11.37
N PRO A 12 10.49 -19.47 -11.56
CA PRO A 12 9.80 -18.35 -12.17
C PRO A 12 9.15 -18.66 -13.52
N GLU A 13 9.74 -19.55 -14.31
CA GLU A 13 9.24 -19.99 -15.62
C GLU A 13 7.94 -20.80 -15.52
N GLU A 14 7.70 -21.44 -14.38
CA GLU A 14 6.52 -22.24 -14.11
C GLU A 14 5.34 -21.41 -13.60
N ASN A 15 5.56 -20.10 -13.39
CA ASN A 15 4.55 -19.22 -12.82
C ASN A 15 3.37 -19.02 -13.76
N THR A 16 2.18 -19.33 -13.27
CA THR A 16 0.91 -19.11 -13.98
C THR A 16 0.12 -17.91 -13.46
N PHE A 17 0.61 -17.23 -12.40
CA PHE A 17 -0.09 -16.11 -11.77
C PHE A 17 0.21 -14.78 -12.47
N SER A 18 -0.82 -14.01 -12.77
CA SER A 18 -0.69 -12.68 -13.35
C SER A 18 -0.47 -11.58 -12.30
N ASN A 19 -0.71 -11.87 -11.02
CA ASN A 19 -0.52 -10.95 -9.90
C ASN A 19 0.47 -11.52 -8.91
N ILE A 20 1.62 -10.88 -8.79
CA ILE A 20 2.71 -11.28 -7.91
C ILE A 20 2.90 -10.23 -6.84
N VAL A 21 2.96 -10.66 -5.59
CA VAL A 21 3.23 -9.80 -4.43
C VAL A 21 4.68 -10.04 -4.01
N VAL A 22 5.44 -8.95 -3.91
CA VAL A 22 6.85 -8.99 -3.55
C VAL A 22 7.07 -8.21 -2.27
N ASP A 23 7.52 -8.89 -1.23
CA ASP A 23 7.92 -8.28 0.03
C ASP A 23 9.37 -7.78 -0.09
N LEU A 24 9.55 -6.45 -0.12
CA LEU A 24 10.85 -5.82 -0.36
C LEU A 24 11.65 -5.60 0.91
N THR A 25 10.98 -5.40 2.05
CA THR A 25 11.62 -4.99 3.30
C THR A 25 10.72 -5.19 4.50
N HIS A 26 11.28 -5.55 5.63
CA HIS A 26 10.57 -5.57 6.91
C HIS A 26 10.75 -4.29 7.74
N ARG A 27 11.49 -3.30 7.23
CA ARG A 27 11.63 -1.99 7.88
C ARG A 27 10.37 -1.15 7.70
N CYS A 28 9.99 -0.40 8.73
CA CYS A 28 8.87 0.53 8.71
C CYS A 28 9.16 1.76 9.58
N ASN A 29 8.49 2.85 9.27
CA ASN A 29 8.52 4.10 10.04
C ASN A 29 7.23 4.30 10.87
N MET A 30 6.43 3.26 11.05
CA MET A 30 5.22 3.22 11.90
C MET A 30 5.20 1.96 12.75
N GLU A 31 4.46 2.02 13.87
CA GLU A 31 4.34 0.95 14.87
C GLU A 31 2.89 0.49 15.05
N CYS A 32 2.13 0.37 13.94
CA CYS A 32 0.70 0.07 13.98
C CYS A 32 0.35 -1.14 14.86
N ALA A 33 -0.70 -0.99 15.67
CA ALA A 33 -1.19 -2.03 16.58
C ALA A 33 -1.62 -3.31 15.84
N ASN A 34 -2.12 -3.17 14.61
CA ASN A 34 -2.60 -4.24 13.75
C ASN A 34 -1.57 -4.73 12.72
N CYS A 35 -0.28 -4.47 12.94
CA CYS A 35 0.76 -4.87 12.00
C CYS A 35 0.88 -6.40 11.92
N TYR A 36 0.82 -6.95 10.70
CA TYR A 36 0.95 -8.39 10.46
C TYR A 36 2.41 -8.88 10.41
N ILE A 37 3.39 -7.96 10.39
CA ILE A 37 4.81 -8.30 10.36
C ILE A 37 5.36 -8.30 11.79
N PRO A 38 5.63 -9.49 12.38
CA PRO A 38 6.09 -9.60 13.76
C PRO A 38 7.57 -9.28 13.91
N ASN A 39 8.38 -9.64 12.91
CA ASN A 39 9.84 -9.45 12.94
C ASN A 39 10.29 -8.44 11.89
N ARG A 40 11.02 -7.41 12.33
CA ARG A 40 11.56 -6.35 11.48
C ARG A 40 13.06 -6.44 11.21
N ASP A 41 13.73 -7.40 11.82
CA ASP A 41 15.18 -7.61 11.67
C ASP A 41 15.53 -8.49 10.46
N VAL A 42 14.56 -8.72 9.58
CA VAL A 42 14.78 -9.45 8.33
C VAL A 42 15.49 -8.53 7.34
N PRO A 43 16.57 -8.99 6.69
CA PRO A 43 17.26 -8.21 5.66
C PRO A 43 16.33 -7.85 4.49
N ASP A 44 16.61 -6.71 3.87
CA ASP A 44 15.92 -6.31 2.63
C ASP A 44 16.11 -7.38 1.55
N LEU A 45 15.07 -7.59 0.73
CA LEU A 45 15.17 -8.46 -0.43
C LEU A 45 16.26 -7.95 -1.37
N ASP A 46 17.15 -8.86 -1.78
CA ASP A 46 18.18 -8.57 -2.79
C ASP A 46 17.49 -8.23 -4.13
N LYS A 47 17.76 -7.04 -4.63
CA LYS A 47 17.14 -6.54 -5.86
C LYS A 47 17.59 -7.30 -7.10
N GLU A 48 18.84 -7.79 -7.14
CA GLU A 48 19.34 -8.54 -8.30
C GLU A 48 18.65 -9.92 -8.40
N LYS A 49 18.44 -10.59 -7.27
CA LYS A 49 17.62 -11.82 -7.22
C LYS A 49 16.18 -11.56 -7.67
N LEU A 50 15.60 -10.43 -7.24
CA LEU A 50 14.28 -10.03 -7.71
C LEU A 50 14.26 -9.81 -9.23
N TYR A 51 15.25 -9.11 -9.77
CA TYR A 51 15.31 -8.83 -11.21
C TYR A 51 15.49 -10.09 -12.04
N ASP A 52 16.34 -11.02 -11.59
CA ASP A 52 16.51 -12.33 -12.23
C ASP A 52 15.19 -13.10 -12.26
N ALA A 53 14.53 -13.25 -11.12
CA ALA A 53 13.24 -13.94 -11.04
C ALA A 53 12.18 -13.29 -11.95
N LEU A 54 12.07 -11.97 -11.97
CA LEU A 54 11.11 -11.27 -12.82
C LEU A 54 11.43 -11.38 -14.32
N ALA A 55 12.72 -11.43 -14.69
CA ALA A 55 13.14 -11.59 -16.08
C ALA A 55 12.78 -12.97 -16.65
N ARG A 56 12.69 -13.97 -15.78
CA ARG A 56 12.38 -15.37 -16.13
C ARG A 56 10.88 -15.67 -16.17
N LEU A 57 10.02 -14.72 -15.77
CA LEU A 57 8.56 -14.94 -15.81
C LEU A 57 8.04 -15.11 -17.25
N PRO A 58 7.17 -16.10 -17.51
CA PRO A 58 6.72 -16.44 -18.87
C PRO A 58 5.81 -15.39 -19.49
N ALA A 59 5.18 -14.55 -18.66
CA ALA A 59 4.21 -13.56 -19.11
C ALA A 59 4.29 -12.26 -18.33
N ARG A 60 3.77 -11.19 -18.95
CA ARG A 60 3.63 -9.87 -18.32
C ARG A 60 2.73 -9.94 -17.09
N SER A 61 3.24 -9.56 -15.93
CA SER A 61 2.56 -9.66 -14.65
C SER A 61 2.37 -8.30 -13.97
N TYR A 62 1.40 -8.22 -13.07
CA TYR A 62 1.24 -7.11 -12.14
C TYR A 62 2.10 -7.41 -10.90
N ILE A 63 3.10 -6.56 -10.66
CA ILE A 63 4.02 -6.72 -9.54
C ILE A 63 3.64 -5.73 -8.46
N ARG A 64 3.10 -6.23 -7.35
CA ARG A 64 2.77 -5.43 -6.20
C ARG A 64 3.91 -5.45 -5.20
N LEU A 65 4.64 -4.35 -5.16
CA LEU A 65 5.76 -4.12 -4.24
C LEU A 65 5.19 -3.73 -2.87
N ILE A 66 5.43 -4.57 -1.89
CA ILE A 66 5.03 -4.40 -0.50
C ILE A 66 6.23 -4.52 0.43
N GLY A 67 5.96 -4.58 1.70
CA GLY A 67 6.86 -4.81 2.81
C GLY A 67 6.20 -4.31 4.08
N ALA A 68 6.97 -4.15 5.16
CA ALA A 68 6.47 -3.33 6.26
C ALA A 68 6.21 -1.90 5.74
N GLU A 69 7.22 -1.27 5.12
CA GLU A 69 7.03 -0.02 4.37
C GLU A 69 8.04 0.11 3.21
N PRO A 70 7.63 -0.12 1.96
CA PRO A 70 8.55 -0.11 0.81
C PRO A 70 9.29 1.21 0.60
N THR A 71 8.69 2.34 0.99
CA THR A 71 9.33 3.66 0.85
C THR A 71 10.53 3.87 1.78
N MET A 72 10.76 2.96 2.73
CA MET A 72 11.98 2.94 3.54
C MET A 72 13.21 2.54 2.71
N ARG A 73 13.02 1.84 1.59
CA ARG A 73 14.09 1.56 0.65
C ARG A 73 14.43 2.78 -0.19
N GLN A 74 15.70 3.17 -0.20
CA GLN A 74 16.17 4.30 -1.00
C GLN A 74 16.18 3.99 -2.51
N ASP A 75 16.33 2.71 -2.85
CA ASP A 75 16.37 2.21 -4.22
C ASP A 75 14.97 1.85 -4.79
N LEU A 76 13.87 2.09 -4.05
CA LEU A 76 12.52 1.81 -4.55
C LEU A 76 12.23 2.41 -5.94
N PRO A 77 12.60 3.66 -6.27
CA PRO A 77 12.40 4.19 -7.61
C PRO A 77 13.18 3.43 -8.69
N GLU A 78 14.40 2.97 -8.39
CA GLU A 78 15.19 2.14 -9.30
C GLU A 78 14.49 0.79 -9.54
N ILE A 79 14.01 0.13 -8.48
CA ILE A 79 13.27 -1.13 -8.56
C ILE A 79 12.03 -0.96 -9.45
N ILE A 80 11.24 0.09 -9.26
CA ILE A 80 10.07 0.39 -10.10
C ILE A 80 10.47 0.52 -11.57
N THR A 81 11.54 1.27 -11.85
CA THR A 81 12.06 1.45 -13.20
C THR A 81 12.48 0.12 -13.82
N ARG A 82 13.16 -0.73 -13.06
CA ARG A 82 13.62 -2.04 -13.54
C ARG A 82 12.46 -2.99 -13.82
N VAL A 83 11.48 -3.08 -12.91
CA VAL A 83 10.25 -3.85 -13.11
C VAL A 83 9.52 -3.42 -14.41
N ARG A 84 9.47 -2.11 -14.67
CA ARG A 84 8.90 -1.56 -15.92
C ARG A 84 9.69 -1.99 -17.15
N LYS A 85 11.01 -1.90 -17.09
CA LYS A 85 11.91 -2.28 -18.20
C LYS A 85 11.81 -3.76 -18.54
N LEU A 86 11.57 -4.60 -17.54
CA LEU A 86 11.31 -6.04 -17.72
C LEU A 86 9.90 -6.34 -18.30
N GLY A 87 9.09 -5.32 -18.59
CA GLY A 87 7.78 -5.48 -19.22
C GLY A 87 6.62 -5.61 -18.24
N HIS A 88 6.87 -5.66 -16.93
CA HIS A 88 5.83 -5.83 -15.91
C HIS A 88 5.16 -4.51 -15.50
N ARG A 89 4.10 -4.61 -14.69
CA ARG A 89 3.30 -3.48 -14.20
C ARG A 89 3.49 -3.31 -12.69
N PRO A 90 4.39 -2.41 -12.23
CA PRO A 90 4.58 -2.17 -10.81
C PRO A 90 3.43 -1.40 -10.18
N SER A 91 3.05 -1.80 -8.98
CA SER A 91 2.27 -1.05 -8.01
C SER A 91 2.96 -1.09 -6.66
N VAL A 92 2.69 -0.10 -5.80
CA VAL A 92 3.28 -0.02 -4.46
C VAL A 92 2.17 0.07 -3.43
N THR A 93 2.24 -0.76 -2.38
CA THR A 93 1.41 -0.61 -1.18
C THR A 93 2.25 0.08 -0.11
N THR A 94 1.74 1.17 0.46
CA THR A 94 2.49 2.02 1.39
C THR A 94 1.60 2.59 2.48
N ASN A 95 2.17 2.89 3.63
CA ASN A 95 1.50 3.65 4.68
C ASN A 95 1.31 5.15 4.31
N GLY A 96 1.97 5.61 3.26
CA GLY A 96 1.80 6.95 2.71
C GLY A 96 2.61 8.06 3.40
N VAL A 97 3.29 7.81 4.51
CA VAL A 97 3.98 8.87 5.28
C VAL A 97 5.01 9.63 4.43
N LYS A 98 5.83 8.93 3.66
CA LYS A 98 6.84 9.56 2.80
C LYS A 98 6.24 10.31 1.61
N LEU A 99 5.01 9.98 1.22
CA LEU A 99 4.30 10.66 0.13
C LEU A 99 3.80 12.07 0.51
N ALA A 100 3.87 12.44 1.79
CA ALA A 100 3.70 13.84 2.21
C ALA A 100 4.77 14.77 1.61
N GLN A 101 5.86 14.24 1.05
CA GLN A 101 6.85 14.96 0.26
C GLN A 101 6.46 14.88 -1.23
N LYS A 102 5.98 15.99 -1.81
CA LYS A 102 5.53 16.04 -3.22
C LYS A 102 6.61 15.59 -4.22
N SER A 103 7.86 16.00 -4.00
CA SER A 103 9.00 15.59 -4.83
C SER A 103 9.20 14.07 -4.87
N TYR A 104 8.89 13.38 -3.77
CA TYR A 104 8.99 11.92 -3.72
C TYR A 104 7.87 11.24 -4.52
N VAL A 105 6.63 11.76 -4.46
CA VAL A 105 5.53 11.27 -5.31
C VAL A 105 5.89 11.42 -6.78
N LYS A 106 6.41 12.59 -7.17
CA LYS A 106 6.90 12.83 -8.53
C LYS A 106 8.00 11.84 -8.93
N LYS A 107 8.97 11.58 -8.05
CA LYS A 107 10.06 10.62 -8.28
C LYS A 107 9.53 9.20 -8.55
N LEU A 108 8.53 8.74 -7.81
CA LEU A 108 7.90 7.44 -8.04
C LEU A 108 7.14 7.38 -9.38
N LYS A 109 6.42 8.46 -9.71
CA LYS A 109 5.72 8.59 -10.99
C LYS A 109 6.70 8.56 -12.17
N ASP A 110 7.78 9.34 -12.10
CA ASP A 110 8.82 9.41 -13.14
C ASP A 110 9.54 8.06 -13.30
N ALA A 111 9.70 7.30 -12.22
CA ALA A 111 10.20 5.92 -12.26
C ALA A 111 9.24 4.94 -12.98
N GLY A 112 8.02 5.38 -13.29
CA GLY A 112 7.04 4.60 -14.03
C GLY A 112 6.01 3.88 -13.18
N LEU A 113 5.85 4.26 -11.90
CA LEU A 113 4.76 3.75 -11.07
C LEU A 113 3.40 4.10 -11.71
N ARG A 114 2.47 3.13 -11.68
CA ARG A 114 1.15 3.25 -12.33
C ARG A 114 -0.02 3.10 -11.39
N LEU A 115 0.22 2.67 -10.17
CA LEU A 115 -0.80 2.51 -9.14
C LEU A 115 -0.15 2.56 -7.76
N LEU A 116 -0.73 3.36 -6.87
CA LEU A 116 -0.48 3.34 -5.44
C LEU A 116 -1.65 2.67 -4.71
N LEU A 117 -1.33 1.90 -3.68
CA LEU A 117 -2.27 1.52 -2.64
C LEU A 117 -1.80 2.17 -1.34
N ILE A 118 -2.61 3.09 -0.81
CA ILE A 118 -2.30 3.77 0.44
C ILE A 118 -3.13 3.21 1.58
N SER A 119 -2.51 2.92 2.72
CA SER A 119 -3.24 2.56 3.94
C SER A 119 -3.79 3.81 4.63
N MET A 120 -5.11 3.88 4.81
CA MET A 120 -5.79 4.97 5.49
C MET A 120 -6.88 4.42 6.40
N ASN A 121 -6.65 4.42 7.71
CA ASN A 121 -7.58 3.84 8.69
C ASN A 121 -8.49 4.88 9.35
N GLY A 122 -8.10 6.17 9.37
CA GLY A 122 -8.77 7.22 10.14
C GLY A 122 -9.15 8.46 9.32
N ALA A 123 -9.11 8.44 7.97
CA ALA A 123 -9.33 9.63 7.15
C ALA A 123 -8.47 10.83 7.62
N ASP A 124 -9.09 11.85 8.20
CA ASP A 124 -8.45 13.03 8.80
C ASP A 124 -8.55 13.06 10.35
N ASP A 125 -8.89 11.93 10.98
CA ASP A 125 -9.05 11.79 12.42
C ASP A 125 -7.83 11.17 13.09
N ASN A 126 -7.15 11.98 13.92
CA ASN A 126 -5.98 11.53 14.69
C ASN A 126 -6.31 10.56 15.83
N ASP A 127 -7.53 10.57 16.36
CA ASP A 127 -7.86 9.69 17.48
C ASP A 127 -7.99 8.24 16.98
N ILE A 128 -8.54 8.05 15.80
CA ILE A 128 -8.53 6.75 15.11
C ILE A 128 -7.09 6.30 14.81
N TYR A 129 -6.26 7.20 14.28
CA TYR A 129 -4.86 6.87 13.99
C TYR A 129 -4.05 6.53 15.24
N LYS A 130 -4.31 7.16 16.38
CA LYS A 130 -3.67 6.79 17.65
C LYS A 130 -4.01 5.36 18.06
N ILE A 131 -5.26 4.95 17.86
CA ILE A 131 -5.72 3.61 18.23
C ILE A 131 -5.15 2.54 17.29
N LEU A 132 -5.25 2.74 15.98
CA LEU A 132 -4.92 1.70 14.99
C LEU A 132 -3.47 1.76 14.51
N ASP A 133 -2.92 2.96 14.39
CA ASP A 133 -1.62 3.22 13.76
C ASP A 133 -0.59 3.81 14.75
N GLU A 134 -0.93 3.87 16.04
CA GLU A 134 -0.09 4.34 17.16
C GLU A 134 0.59 5.70 16.91
N GLY A 135 -0.16 6.66 16.31
CA GLY A 135 0.39 7.97 16.03
C GLY A 135 -0.61 9.01 15.54
N LYS A 136 -0.15 10.23 15.35
CA LYS A 136 -0.94 11.35 14.81
C LYS A 136 -0.65 11.50 13.31
N TRP A 137 -1.30 10.71 12.50
CA TRP A 137 -0.98 10.60 11.07
C TRP A 137 -1.93 11.36 10.15
N ALA A 138 -3.03 11.93 10.64
CA ALA A 138 -4.06 12.57 9.83
C ALA A 138 -3.49 13.62 8.88
N THR A 139 -2.79 14.63 9.39
CA THR A 139 -2.22 15.71 8.57
C THR A 139 -1.23 15.19 7.52
N VAL A 140 -0.39 14.23 7.89
CA VAL A 140 0.61 13.65 6.99
C VAL A 140 -0.07 12.87 5.86
N LYS A 141 -1.06 12.05 6.19
CA LYS A 141 -1.80 11.23 5.21
C LYS A 141 -2.67 12.08 4.29
N VAL A 142 -3.34 13.12 4.81
CA VAL A 142 -4.10 14.08 4.00
C VAL A 142 -3.17 14.81 3.02
N ARG A 143 -1.98 15.24 3.48
CA ARG A 143 -0.98 15.86 2.60
C ARG A 143 -0.49 14.89 1.53
N ALA A 144 -0.25 13.62 1.89
CA ALA A 144 0.14 12.58 0.94
C ALA A 144 -0.94 12.40 -0.14
N LEU A 145 -2.20 12.30 0.25
CA LEU A 145 -3.34 12.18 -0.65
C LEU A 145 -3.40 13.35 -1.64
N ASN A 146 -3.28 14.59 -1.13
CA ASN A 146 -3.25 15.79 -1.97
C ASN A 146 -2.10 15.75 -2.99
N ASN A 147 -0.89 15.38 -2.56
CA ASN A 147 0.27 15.27 -3.45
C ASN A 147 0.09 14.20 -4.55
N ILE A 148 -0.57 13.09 -4.21
CA ILE A 148 -0.86 12.01 -5.17
C ILE A 148 -1.82 12.50 -6.26
N PHE A 149 -2.90 13.20 -5.87
CA PHE A 149 -3.82 13.79 -6.83
C PHE A 149 -3.17 14.90 -7.67
N ALA A 150 -2.37 15.78 -7.06
CA ALA A 150 -1.62 16.82 -7.77
C ALA A 150 -0.70 16.24 -8.86
N GLU A 151 -0.10 15.09 -8.61
CA GLU A 151 0.72 14.37 -9.58
C GLU A 151 -0.10 13.46 -10.53
N ARG A 152 -1.43 13.39 -10.38
CA ARG A 152 -2.33 12.54 -11.17
C ARG A 152 -1.89 11.07 -11.20
N LEU A 153 -1.36 10.58 -10.07
CA LEU A 153 -0.97 9.19 -9.92
C LEU A 153 -2.19 8.37 -9.47
N PRO A 154 -2.57 7.31 -10.20
CA PRO A 154 -3.69 6.46 -9.81
C PRO A 154 -3.51 5.89 -8.41
N ILE A 155 -4.58 5.94 -7.62
CA ILE A 155 -4.56 5.56 -6.21
C ILE A 155 -5.73 4.63 -5.88
N ASN A 156 -5.44 3.61 -5.06
CA ASN A 156 -6.44 2.85 -4.32
C ASN A 156 -6.17 3.01 -2.83
N THR A 157 -7.17 2.82 -1.99
CA THR A 157 -6.97 2.79 -0.54
C THR A 157 -7.10 1.39 0.01
N GLY A 158 -6.43 1.15 1.13
CA GLY A 158 -6.69 0.02 2.01
C GLY A 158 -7.08 0.55 3.39
N THR A 159 -8.28 0.21 3.85
CA THR A 159 -8.76 0.55 5.20
C THR A 159 -9.01 -0.73 5.97
N ILE A 160 -8.41 -0.84 7.13
CA ILE A 160 -8.70 -1.92 8.07
C ILE A 160 -9.85 -1.45 8.94
N ILE A 161 -10.92 -2.24 8.99
CA ILE A 161 -12.10 -1.95 9.80
C ILE A 161 -11.96 -2.68 11.14
N ALA A 162 -11.96 -1.89 12.20
CA ALA A 162 -12.00 -2.36 13.58
C ALA A 162 -13.35 -1.95 14.19
N LYS A 163 -14.14 -2.97 14.61
CA LYS A 163 -15.49 -2.79 15.16
C LYS A 163 -15.49 -1.84 16.36
N GLY A 164 -16.38 -0.88 16.35
CA GLY A 164 -16.49 0.14 17.41
C GLY A 164 -15.39 1.20 17.37
N VAL A 165 -14.51 1.20 16.38
CA VAL A 165 -13.39 2.16 16.27
C VAL A 165 -13.54 3.08 15.06
N ASN A 166 -13.60 2.52 13.85
CA ASN A 166 -13.49 3.34 12.63
C ASN A 166 -14.55 3.08 11.55
N GLU A 167 -15.62 2.34 11.82
CA GLU A 167 -16.68 2.12 10.83
C GLU A 167 -17.33 3.44 10.39
N SER A 168 -17.50 4.38 11.33
CA SER A 168 -18.09 5.70 11.05
C SER A 168 -17.21 6.59 10.17
N THR A 169 -15.92 6.29 10.05
CA THR A 169 -14.98 7.10 9.24
C THR A 169 -15.04 6.80 7.74
N LEU A 170 -15.68 5.73 7.33
CA LEU A 170 -15.71 5.31 5.92
C LEU A 170 -16.33 6.38 5.01
N LYS A 171 -17.45 6.97 5.43
CA LYS A 171 -18.07 8.07 4.68
C LYS A 171 -17.10 9.25 4.59
N ARG A 172 -16.52 9.67 5.72
CA ARG A 172 -15.55 10.77 5.75
C ARG A 172 -14.35 10.52 4.85
N GLN A 173 -13.90 9.28 4.77
CA GLN A 173 -12.79 8.92 3.88
C GLN A 173 -13.16 9.09 2.40
N ILE A 174 -14.37 8.71 2.01
CA ILE A 174 -14.87 8.92 0.64
C ILE A 174 -14.96 10.42 0.34
N ASP A 175 -15.55 11.18 1.25
CA ASP A 175 -15.71 12.64 1.11
C ASP A 175 -14.33 13.31 1.00
N LEU A 176 -13.36 12.94 1.84
CA LEU A 176 -11.99 13.46 1.82
C LEU A 176 -11.30 13.19 0.47
N PHE A 177 -11.50 12.00 -0.10
CA PHE A 177 -10.95 11.69 -1.43
C PHE A 177 -11.55 12.58 -2.51
N ALA A 178 -12.88 12.79 -2.50
CA ALA A 178 -13.55 13.68 -3.43
C ALA A 178 -13.09 15.14 -3.27
N GLU A 179 -12.99 15.63 -2.02
CA GLU A 179 -12.48 16.97 -1.71
C GLU A 179 -11.07 17.18 -2.28
N LYS A 180 -10.14 16.27 -1.99
CA LYS A 180 -8.74 16.38 -2.43
C LYS A 180 -8.59 16.20 -3.94
N ALA A 181 -9.45 15.40 -4.56
CA ALA A 181 -9.49 15.30 -6.02
C ALA A 181 -9.95 16.61 -6.66
N LEU A 182 -11.04 17.21 -6.16
CA LEU A 182 -11.56 18.49 -6.64
C LEU A 182 -10.56 19.64 -6.47
N GLU A 183 -9.83 19.70 -5.35
CA GLU A 183 -8.74 20.67 -5.12
C GLU A 183 -7.62 20.57 -6.18
N ASN A 184 -7.56 19.46 -6.91
CA ASN A 184 -6.58 19.19 -7.96
C ASN A 184 -7.23 19.05 -9.36
N ASP A 185 -8.38 19.68 -9.59
CA ASP A 185 -9.12 19.67 -10.86
C ASP A 185 -9.51 18.26 -11.34
N ILE A 186 -9.75 17.34 -10.41
CA ILE A 186 -10.25 15.99 -10.71
C ILE A 186 -11.67 15.87 -10.16
N ASN A 187 -12.66 15.82 -11.04
CA ASN A 187 -14.04 15.63 -10.66
C ASN A 187 -14.47 14.18 -10.97
N PHE A 188 -14.74 13.40 -9.94
CA PHE A 188 -15.16 12.00 -10.09
C PHE A 188 -16.54 11.83 -10.74
N ASP A 189 -17.43 12.82 -10.66
CA ASP A 189 -18.74 12.76 -11.30
C ASP A 189 -18.63 12.81 -12.84
N THR A 190 -17.55 13.41 -13.36
CA THR A 190 -17.27 13.50 -14.80
C THR A 190 -16.32 12.43 -15.31
N VAL A 191 -15.66 11.69 -14.42
CA VAL A 191 -14.76 10.60 -14.76
C VAL A 191 -15.57 9.35 -15.05
N LYS A 192 -15.31 8.70 -16.20
CA LYS A 192 -15.95 7.42 -16.52
C LYS A 192 -15.74 6.42 -15.39
N PRO A 193 -16.80 5.72 -14.93
CA PRO A 193 -16.67 4.64 -13.96
C PRO A 193 -15.56 3.66 -14.40
N TYR A 194 -14.77 3.19 -13.43
CA TYR A 194 -13.64 2.29 -13.67
C TYR A 194 -12.51 2.87 -14.55
N SER A 195 -12.43 4.19 -14.71
CA SER A 195 -11.26 4.81 -15.31
C SER A 195 -10.04 4.57 -14.41
N ARG A 196 -8.82 4.67 -14.98
CA ARG A 196 -7.57 4.44 -14.23
C ARG A 196 -7.35 5.42 -13.08
N ILE A 197 -8.05 6.55 -13.06
CA ILE A 197 -7.94 7.59 -12.03
C ILE A 197 -9.05 7.49 -10.98
N THR A 198 -10.07 6.67 -11.18
CA THR A 198 -11.11 6.43 -10.18
C THR A 198 -10.53 5.60 -9.04
N PRO A 199 -10.43 6.14 -7.80
CA PRO A 199 -9.90 5.40 -6.67
C PRO A 199 -10.83 4.25 -6.28
N VAL A 200 -10.22 3.17 -5.79
CA VAL A 200 -10.97 2.04 -5.21
C VAL A 200 -10.70 2.01 -3.71
N LEU A 201 -11.76 2.10 -2.93
CA LEU A 201 -11.72 1.87 -1.48
C LEU A 201 -11.75 0.37 -1.22
N ARG A 202 -10.68 -0.16 -0.66
CA ARG A 202 -10.59 -1.56 -0.22
C ARG A 202 -10.75 -1.62 1.29
N MET A 203 -11.73 -2.38 1.74
CA MET A 203 -11.96 -2.62 3.16
C MET A 203 -11.51 -4.03 3.52
N LYS A 204 -10.88 -4.18 4.68
CA LYS A 204 -10.52 -5.45 5.27
C LYS A 204 -10.90 -5.43 6.74
N SER A 205 -11.40 -6.55 7.25
CA SER A 205 -11.53 -6.75 8.69
C SER A 205 -10.14 -6.91 9.34
N VAL A 206 -10.05 -6.57 10.60
CA VAL A 206 -8.85 -6.91 11.39
C VAL A 206 -8.68 -8.41 11.42
N GLY A 207 -7.52 -8.90 11.01
CA GLY A 207 -7.19 -10.33 11.07
C GLY A 207 -6.43 -10.66 12.36
N ALA A 208 -6.68 -11.83 12.94
CA ALA A 208 -5.97 -12.33 14.13
C ALA A 208 -4.55 -12.83 13.74
N ILE A 209 -3.69 -11.93 13.29
CA ILE A 209 -2.30 -12.21 12.87
C ILE A 209 -1.35 -11.09 13.32
N GLY A 210 -0.07 -11.44 13.52
CA GLY A 210 0.97 -10.48 13.90
C GLY A 210 0.69 -9.83 15.25
N ARG A 211 1.01 -8.54 15.39
CA ARG A 211 0.83 -7.78 16.65
C ARG A 211 -0.60 -7.73 17.15
N TYR A 212 -1.59 -7.93 16.30
CA TYR A 212 -2.98 -7.95 16.72
C TYR A 212 -3.27 -9.13 17.67
N MET A 213 -2.56 -10.25 17.52
CA MET A 213 -2.70 -11.37 18.44
C MET A 213 -2.21 -11.04 19.87
N GLU A 214 -1.28 -10.09 19.99
CA GLU A 214 -0.77 -9.59 21.26
C GLU A 214 -1.71 -8.55 21.88
N ASN A 215 -2.49 -7.85 21.07
CA ASN A 215 -3.41 -6.76 21.43
C ASN A 215 -4.88 -7.16 21.26
N SER A 216 -5.29 -8.27 21.87
CA SER A 216 -6.60 -8.92 21.67
C SER A 216 -7.86 -8.17 22.13
N SER A 217 -7.77 -6.87 22.45
CA SER A 217 -8.92 -6.05 22.86
C SER A 217 -9.88 -5.68 21.72
N TYR A 218 -9.53 -5.94 20.46
CA TYR A 218 -10.34 -5.60 19.28
C TYR A 218 -10.77 -6.87 18.55
N THR A 219 -11.69 -7.64 19.13
CA THR A 219 -12.29 -8.80 18.45
C THR A 219 -13.34 -8.34 17.46
N MET A 220 -13.33 -8.92 16.25
CA MET A 220 -14.48 -8.93 15.36
C MET A 220 -15.23 -10.24 15.58
N ASP A 221 -16.33 -10.19 16.33
CA ASP A 221 -17.35 -11.23 16.34
C ASP A 221 -18.29 -11.06 15.16
#